data_6947409f1e48661a306773ec8f1f642b
#
_entry.id   6947409f1e48661a306773ec8f1f642b
#
_cell.length_a   1.000
_cell.length_b   1.000
_cell.length_c   1.000
_cell.angle_alpha   90.00
_cell.angle_beta   90.00
_cell.angle_gamma   90.00
#
_symmetry.space_group_name_H-M   'P 1'
#
loop_
_entity.id
_entity.type
_entity.pdbx_description
1 polymer ?
#
loop_
_entity_poly.entity_id
_entity_poly.type
_entity_poly.pdbx_seq_one_letter_code
_entity_poly.pdbx_strand_id
1 'polypeptide(L)'
;MASTWQKTQEFYNWILESGDPRTDPWPLVHSPLPVMFLFAFYLHVVALGSFYMRNQKLLKLRGLLVAYNLSMMMLSSYMFYEFLVTSVLDDYSYLCQPEDNSRSLTAFPCDARQMARVCWWFFFSKVIELLDTVFIILRKKQEQLTFLHVYHHGTMLFNWWSGVKYVPGGQECPFPDGFNIAVFLYILSLIALFLRYYYWTYTRGKKKKLT
;
A
#
# COMPACT_ATOMS: atom_id res chain seq x y z
N MET A 1 29.81 -2.44 -23.94
CA MET A 1 29.16 -1.85 -22.75
C MET A 1 27.69 -1.61 -23.12
N ALA A 2 26.74 -2.23 -22.41
CA ALA A 2 25.34 -1.94 -22.63
C ALA A 2 25.07 -0.46 -22.29
N SER A 3 24.30 0.24 -23.11
CA SER A 3 23.92 1.62 -22.83
C SER A 3 23.04 1.68 -21.56
N THR A 4 23.02 2.81 -20.87
CA THR A 4 22.15 3.00 -19.69
C THR A 4 20.69 2.69 -20.02
N TRP A 5 20.28 2.98 -21.24
CA TRP A 5 18.94 2.66 -21.75
C TRP A 5 18.67 1.15 -21.80
N GLN A 6 19.60 0.36 -22.31
CA GLN A 6 19.48 -1.10 -22.36
C GLN A 6 19.34 -1.71 -20.97
N LYS A 7 20.14 -1.28 -20.01
CA LYS A 7 20.04 -1.72 -18.60
C LYS A 7 18.69 -1.37 -17.98
N THR A 8 18.17 -0.18 -18.27
CA THR A 8 16.85 0.23 -17.77
C THR A 8 15.74 -0.63 -18.36
N GLN A 9 15.85 -0.96 -19.66
CA GLN A 9 14.89 -1.79 -20.34
C GLN A 9 14.94 -3.25 -19.85
N GLU A 10 16.14 -3.80 -19.66
CA GLU A 10 16.35 -5.12 -19.05
C GLU A 10 15.76 -5.20 -17.64
N PHE A 11 16.01 -4.19 -16.82
CA PHE A 11 15.44 -4.11 -15.46
C PHE A 11 13.91 -4.00 -15.47
N TYR A 12 13.35 -3.22 -16.39
CA TYR A 12 11.90 -3.11 -16.52
C TYR A 12 11.27 -4.44 -16.97
N ASN A 13 11.88 -5.12 -17.95
CA ASN A 13 11.41 -6.44 -18.40
C ASN A 13 11.51 -7.47 -17.26
N TRP A 14 12.60 -7.43 -16.51
CA TRP A 14 12.76 -8.27 -15.33
C TRP A 14 11.63 -8.04 -14.29
N ILE A 15 11.25 -6.78 -14.03
CA ILE A 15 10.11 -6.48 -13.14
C ILE A 15 8.81 -7.11 -13.66
N LEU A 16 8.57 -7.07 -14.97
CA LEU A 16 7.36 -7.64 -15.57
C LEU A 16 7.36 -9.17 -15.48
N GLU A 17 8.48 -9.81 -15.77
CA GLU A 17 8.61 -11.26 -15.88
C GLU A 17 8.74 -11.97 -14.53
N SER A 18 9.28 -11.29 -13.51
CA SER A 18 9.50 -11.87 -12.18
C SER A 18 8.23 -11.93 -11.33
N GLY A 19 7.11 -11.36 -11.78
CA GLY A 19 5.85 -11.38 -11.06
C GLY A 19 5.04 -12.65 -11.26
N ASP A 20 4.03 -12.84 -10.43
CA ASP A 20 3.09 -13.95 -10.58
C ASP A 20 2.14 -13.70 -11.77
N PRO A 21 2.16 -14.53 -12.82
CA PRO A 21 1.28 -14.38 -13.97
C PRO A 21 -0.22 -14.47 -13.62
N ARG A 22 -0.58 -15.06 -12.48
CA ARG A 22 -1.97 -15.17 -12.01
C ARG A 22 -2.57 -13.82 -11.60
N THR A 23 -1.72 -12.88 -11.15
CA THR A 23 -2.13 -11.54 -10.73
C THR A 23 -1.99 -10.49 -11.82
N ASP A 24 -1.33 -10.80 -12.92
CA ASP A 24 -1.12 -9.90 -14.06
C ASP A 24 -2.40 -9.29 -14.66
N PRO A 25 -3.52 -10.04 -14.81
CA PRO A 25 -4.76 -9.46 -15.34
C PRO A 25 -5.46 -8.51 -14.36
N TRP A 26 -4.97 -8.37 -13.12
CA TRP A 26 -5.62 -7.55 -12.12
C TRP A 26 -5.29 -6.05 -12.32
N PRO A 27 -6.27 -5.17 -12.06
CA PRO A 27 -6.08 -3.73 -12.21
C PRO A 27 -4.86 -3.21 -11.45
N LEU A 28 -4.03 -2.42 -12.11
CA LEU A 28 -2.84 -1.75 -11.59
C LEU A 28 -1.67 -2.68 -11.18
N VAL A 29 -1.74 -4.00 -11.40
CA VAL A 29 -0.73 -4.96 -10.94
C VAL A 29 0.33 -5.26 -12.00
N HIS A 30 -0.08 -5.43 -13.27
CA HIS A 30 0.79 -5.88 -14.35
C HIS A 30 2.11 -5.09 -14.44
N SER A 31 2.03 -3.77 -14.44
CA SER A 31 3.17 -2.85 -14.63
C SER A 31 3.32 -1.88 -13.45
N PRO A 32 4.55 -1.48 -13.09
CA PRO A 32 4.77 -0.45 -12.08
C PRO A 32 4.36 0.95 -12.54
N LEU A 33 4.25 1.18 -13.87
CA LEU A 33 4.00 2.52 -14.44
C LEU A 33 2.71 3.17 -13.93
N PRO A 34 1.54 2.51 -13.91
CA PRO A 34 0.32 3.10 -13.37
C PRO A 34 0.45 3.53 -11.90
N VAL A 35 1.14 2.74 -11.10
CA VAL A 35 1.39 3.05 -9.67
C VAL A 35 2.34 4.24 -9.52
N MET A 36 3.39 4.31 -10.36
CA MET A 36 4.29 5.46 -10.41
C MET A 36 3.57 6.74 -10.84
N PHE A 37 2.71 6.67 -11.86
CA PHE A 37 1.87 7.80 -12.26
C PHE A 37 0.93 8.25 -11.15
N LEU A 38 0.28 7.30 -10.47
CA LEU A 38 -0.60 7.59 -9.36
C LEU A 38 0.15 8.28 -8.22
N PHE A 39 1.36 7.81 -7.90
CA PHE A 39 2.21 8.43 -6.90
C PHE A 39 2.68 9.83 -7.30
N ALA A 40 3.12 10.01 -8.55
CA ALA A 40 3.50 11.32 -9.06
C ALA A 40 2.32 12.30 -9.02
N PHE A 41 1.13 11.86 -9.44
CA PHE A 41 -0.10 12.63 -9.35
C PHE A 41 -0.43 12.99 -7.90
N TYR A 42 -0.31 12.04 -6.97
CA TYR A 42 -0.49 12.26 -5.54
C TYR A 42 0.43 13.37 -5.00
N LEU A 43 1.73 13.32 -5.33
CA LEU A 43 2.67 14.37 -4.92
C LEU A 43 2.32 15.73 -5.52
N HIS A 44 1.86 15.78 -6.78
CA HIS A 44 1.38 17.01 -7.39
C HIS A 44 0.15 17.57 -6.66
N VAL A 45 -0.80 16.71 -6.28
CA VAL A 45 -1.98 17.12 -5.50
C VAL A 45 -1.56 17.68 -4.14
N VAL A 46 -0.59 17.05 -3.46
CA VAL A 46 -0.06 17.55 -2.19
C VAL A 46 0.56 18.94 -2.35
N ALA A 47 1.41 19.12 -3.36
CA ALA A 47 2.14 20.35 -3.57
C ALA A 47 1.22 21.48 -4.08
N LEU A 48 0.52 21.25 -5.17
CA LEU A 48 -0.30 22.26 -5.85
C LEU A 48 -1.65 22.45 -5.18
N GLY A 49 -2.26 21.40 -4.65
CA GLY A 49 -3.56 21.46 -3.99
C GLY A 49 -3.53 22.36 -2.76
N SER A 50 -2.47 22.25 -1.95
CA SER A 50 -2.26 23.11 -0.79
C SER A 50 -2.09 24.59 -1.20
N PHE A 51 -1.36 24.83 -2.28
CA PHE A 51 -1.17 26.18 -2.83
C PHE A 51 -2.48 26.76 -3.39
N TYR A 52 -3.21 25.99 -4.22
CA TYR A 52 -4.46 26.41 -4.83
C TYR A 52 -5.55 26.72 -3.80
N MET A 53 -5.70 25.83 -2.80
CA MET A 53 -6.71 26.00 -1.76
C MET A 53 -6.42 27.16 -0.79
N ARG A 54 -5.23 27.75 -0.81
CA ARG A 54 -4.88 28.88 0.05
C ARG A 54 -5.87 30.04 -0.10
N ASN A 55 -6.28 30.33 -1.34
CA ASN A 55 -7.16 31.46 -1.68
C ASN A 55 -8.63 31.05 -1.87
N GLN A 56 -8.96 29.76 -1.76
CA GLN A 56 -10.33 29.26 -1.95
C GLN A 56 -11.12 29.21 -0.65
N LYS A 57 -12.46 29.13 -0.75
CA LYS A 57 -13.32 28.96 0.43
C LYS A 57 -13.24 27.53 0.96
N LEU A 58 -13.40 27.37 2.27
CA LEU A 58 -13.45 26.09 2.94
C LEU A 58 -14.66 25.28 2.48
N LEU A 59 -14.45 24.04 2.04
CA LEU A 59 -15.51 23.14 1.63
C LEU A 59 -16.07 22.35 2.81
N LYS A 60 -17.39 22.37 2.97
CA LYS A 60 -18.11 21.61 4.01
C LYS A 60 -18.39 20.18 3.49
N LEU A 61 -17.44 19.28 3.64
CA LEU A 61 -17.51 17.90 3.12
C LEU A 61 -17.94 16.86 4.18
N ARG A 62 -18.69 17.29 5.22
CA ARG A 62 -19.02 16.41 6.37
C ARG A 62 -19.74 15.12 5.93
N GLY A 63 -20.76 15.23 5.08
CA GLY A 63 -21.52 14.07 4.61
C GLY A 63 -20.66 13.12 3.77
N LEU A 64 -19.86 13.67 2.84
CA LEU A 64 -18.95 12.89 2.00
C LEU A 64 -17.89 12.15 2.84
N LEU A 65 -17.35 12.79 3.87
CA LEU A 65 -16.38 12.16 4.77
C LEU A 65 -17.00 11.03 5.59
N VAL A 66 -18.23 11.20 6.06
CA VAL A 66 -18.93 10.13 6.79
C VAL A 66 -19.16 8.94 5.85
N ALA A 67 -19.66 9.18 4.64
CA ALA A 67 -19.87 8.12 3.65
C ALA A 67 -18.55 7.41 3.29
N TYR A 68 -17.48 8.17 3.06
CA TYR A 68 -16.15 7.64 2.79
C TYR A 68 -15.64 6.77 3.93
N ASN A 69 -15.65 7.27 5.18
CA ASN A 69 -15.18 6.53 6.34
C ASN A 69 -15.99 5.24 6.58
N LEU A 70 -17.31 5.29 6.38
CA LEU A 70 -18.16 4.11 6.47
C LEU A 70 -17.81 3.09 5.39
N SER A 71 -17.60 3.53 4.15
CA SER A 71 -17.17 2.65 3.05
C SER A 71 -15.82 2.00 3.33
N MET A 72 -14.85 2.75 3.86
CA MET A 72 -13.53 2.23 4.23
C MET A 72 -13.63 1.25 5.40
N MET A 73 -14.49 1.51 6.37
CA MET A 73 -14.74 0.59 7.49
C MET A 73 -15.37 -0.72 6.99
N MET A 74 -16.36 -0.66 6.10
CA MET A 74 -16.96 -1.85 5.48
C MET A 74 -15.94 -2.64 4.68
N LEU A 75 -15.10 -1.97 3.87
CA LEU A 75 -14.05 -2.61 3.09
C LEU A 75 -13.01 -3.29 4.01
N SER A 76 -12.59 -2.62 5.08
CA SER A 76 -11.65 -3.18 6.06
C SER A 76 -12.24 -4.40 6.79
N SER A 77 -13.52 -4.35 7.14
CA SER A 77 -14.23 -5.48 7.76
C SER A 77 -14.34 -6.68 6.80
N TYR A 78 -14.61 -6.41 5.53
CA TYR A 78 -14.63 -7.43 4.48
C TYR A 78 -13.26 -8.08 4.30
N MET A 79 -12.19 -7.28 4.19
CA MET A 79 -10.82 -7.78 4.07
C MET A 79 -10.41 -8.62 5.28
N PHE A 80 -10.76 -8.17 6.49
CA PHE A 80 -10.51 -8.92 7.71
C PHE A 80 -11.24 -10.27 7.73
N TYR A 81 -12.50 -10.28 7.34
CA TYR A 81 -13.30 -11.50 7.23
C TYR A 81 -12.69 -12.49 6.23
N GLU A 82 -12.36 -12.04 5.01
CA GLU A 82 -11.72 -12.86 3.98
C GLU A 82 -10.38 -13.42 4.45
N PHE A 83 -9.55 -12.57 5.08
CA PHE A 83 -8.27 -12.99 5.66
C PHE A 83 -8.45 -14.05 6.74
N LEU A 84 -9.41 -13.84 7.66
CA LEU A 84 -9.68 -14.77 8.75
C LEU A 84 -10.18 -16.11 8.21
N VAL A 85 -11.12 -16.10 7.27
CA VAL A 85 -11.64 -17.32 6.64
C VAL A 85 -10.52 -18.09 5.94
N THR A 86 -9.71 -17.40 5.12
CA THR A 86 -8.59 -18.05 4.40
C THR A 86 -7.54 -18.59 5.37
N SER A 87 -7.24 -17.87 6.45
CA SER A 87 -6.17 -18.29 7.38
C SER A 87 -6.58 -19.40 8.35
N VAL A 88 -7.87 -19.44 8.74
CA VAL A 88 -8.35 -20.36 9.79
C VAL A 88 -8.96 -21.62 9.20
N LEU A 89 -9.70 -21.52 8.08
CA LEU A 89 -10.40 -22.66 7.51
C LEU A 89 -9.52 -23.56 6.65
N ASP A 90 -8.44 -23.02 6.10
CA ASP A 90 -7.60 -23.74 5.14
C ASP A 90 -6.30 -24.30 5.75
N ASP A 91 -6.18 -24.34 7.09
CA ASP A 91 -4.96 -24.80 7.80
C ASP A 91 -3.65 -24.21 7.23
N TYR A 92 -3.72 -22.89 6.90
CA TYR A 92 -2.63 -22.19 6.24
C TYR A 92 -1.36 -22.17 7.10
N SER A 93 -0.28 -22.77 6.60
CA SER A 93 1.01 -22.71 7.28
C SER A 93 1.61 -21.30 7.16
N TYR A 94 1.74 -20.60 8.28
CA TYR A 94 2.27 -19.23 8.36
C TYR A 94 3.75 -19.11 7.94
N LEU A 95 4.47 -20.23 7.81
CA LEU A 95 5.92 -20.20 7.57
C LEU A 95 6.32 -20.46 6.12
N CYS A 96 5.66 -21.34 5.44
CA CYS A 96 5.86 -21.63 4.02
C CYS A 96 5.08 -22.89 3.64
N GLN A 97 4.32 -22.85 2.56
CA GLN A 97 3.74 -24.05 2.00
C GLN A 97 4.47 -24.37 0.68
N PRO A 98 5.29 -25.45 0.63
CA PRO A 98 5.81 -25.96 -0.62
C PRO A 98 4.62 -26.35 -1.50
N GLU A 99 4.54 -25.86 -2.72
CA GLU A 99 3.57 -26.34 -3.69
C GLU A 99 3.84 -27.82 -3.95
N ASP A 100 2.96 -28.68 -3.43
CA ASP A 100 3.00 -30.10 -3.71
C ASP A 100 2.50 -30.30 -5.16
N ASN A 101 3.45 -30.32 -6.12
CA ASN A 101 3.22 -30.50 -7.56
C ASN A 101 2.60 -31.89 -7.90
N SER A 102 2.36 -32.75 -6.90
CA SER A 102 1.82 -34.10 -7.10
C SER A 102 0.30 -34.18 -7.08
N ARG A 103 -0.42 -33.12 -6.73
CA ARG A 103 -1.88 -33.09 -6.79
C ARG A 103 -2.37 -32.47 -8.10
N SER A 104 -2.71 -33.37 -9.01
CA SER A 104 -3.56 -33.25 -10.23
C SER A 104 -3.90 -31.82 -10.71
N LEU A 105 -3.71 -31.61 -12.01
CA LEU A 105 -4.05 -30.44 -12.83
C LEU A 105 -5.48 -29.86 -12.66
N THR A 106 -6.33 -30.43 -11.80
CA THR A 106 -7.73 -30.03 -11.61
C THR A 106 -8.05 -29.48 -10.21
N ALA A 107 -7.15 -29.63 -9.24
CA ALA A 107 -7.32 -29.02 -7.92
C ALA A 107 -6.38 -27.81 -7.80
N PHE A 108 -6.81 -26.65 -8.30
CA PHE A 108 -6.17 -25.40 -7.89
C PHE A 108 -6.21 -25.32 -6.36
N PRO A 109 -5.07 -25.09 -5.68
CA PRO A 109 -5.13 -24.72 -4.29
C PRO A 109 -5.94 -23.39 -4.26
N CYS A 110 -7.17 -23.48 -3.78
CA CYS A 110 -8.11 -22.37 -3.66
C CYS A 110 -7.48 -21.24 -2.84
N ASP A 111 -6.58 -21.59 -1.97
CA ASP A 111 -5.91 -20.80 -0.93
C ASP A 111 -5.01 -19.71 -1.48
N ALA A 112 -4.11 -20.00 -2.40
CA ALA A 112 -3.16 -19.02 -2.94
C ALA A 112 -3.86 -17.90 -3.73
N ARG A 113 -4.90 -18.26 -4.50
CA ARG A 113 -5.68 -17.28 -5.25
C ARG A 113 -6.57 -16.42 -4.36
N GLN A 114 -7.11 -16.98 -3.28
CA GLN A 114 -7.91 -16.23 -2.31
C GLN A 114 -7.02 -15.27 -1.54
N MET A 115 -5.87 -15.71 -1.05
CA MET A 115 -4.90 -14.86 -0.38
C MET A 115 -4.41 -13.72 -1.29
N ALA A 116 -4.08 -14.03 -2.54
CA ALA A 116 -3.71 -13.02 -3.53
C ALA A 116 -4.83 -11.97 -3.73
N ARG A 117 -6.10 -12.41 -3.76
CA ARG A 117 -7.26 -11.51 -3.86
C ARG A 117 -7.38 -10.59 -2.64
N VAL A 118 -7.15 -11.10 -1.43
CA VAL A 118 -7.13 -10.28 -0.21
C VAL A 118 -6.00 -9.25 -0.28
N CYS A 119 -4.80 -9.65 -0.68
CA CYS A 119 -3.67 -8.72 -0.88
C CYS A 119 -4.00 -7.64 -1.91
N TRP A 120 -4.70 -7.98 -3.01
CA TRP A 120 -5.13 -6.99 -3.99
C TRP A 120 -6.13 -6.00 -3.42
N TRP A 121 -7.09 -6.44 -2.61
CA TRP A 121 -8.02 -5.53 -1.94
C TRP A 121 -7.30 -4.60 -0.96
N PHE A 122 -6.28 -5.09 -0.25
CA PHE A 122 -5.42 -4.25 0.58
C PHE A 122 -4.67 -3.21 -0.26
N PHE A 123 -4.08 -3.60 -1.38
CA PHE A 123 -3.46 -2.66 -2.31
C PHE A 123 -4.46 -1.61 -2.81
N PHE A 124 -5.62 -2.05 -3.27
CA PHE A 124 -6.65 -1.15 -3.79
C PHE A 124 -7.20 -0.20 -2.71
N SER A 125 -7.33 -0.66 -1.47
CA SER A 125 -7.68 0.21 -0.35
C SER A 125 -6.67 1.33 -0.16
N LYS A 126 -5.36 1.08 -0.34
CA LYS A 126 -4.32 2.12 -0.26
C LYS A 126 -4.41 3.14 -1.40
N VAL A 127 -4.87 2.73 -2.57
CA VAL A 127 -5.20 3.67 -3.65
C VAL A 127 -6.34 4.58 -3.25
N ILE A 128 -7.41 4.03 -2.66
CA ILE A 128 -8.56 4.82 -2.17
C ILE A 128 -8.13 5.75 -1.02
N GLU A 129 -7.28 5.30 -0.11
CA GLU A 129 -6.78 6.09 1.02
C GLU A 129 -5.99 7.36 0.60
N LEU A 130 -5.50 7.45 -0.63
CA LEU A 130 -4.93 8.70 -1.14
C LEU A 130 -5.94 9.85 -1.15
N LEU A 131 -7.25 9.56 -1.20
CA LEU A 131 -8.32 10.56 -1.09
C LEU A 131 -8.34 11.25 0.28
N ASP A 132 -7.83 10.61 1.35
CA ASP A 132 -7.71 11.25 2.66
C ASP A 132 -6.93 12.56 2.57
N THR A 133 -5.83 12.53 1.82
CA THR A 133 -5.00 13.72 1.58
C THR A 133 -5.77 14.80 0.84
N VAL A 134 -6.57 14.41 -0.16
CA VAL A 134 -7.43 15.35 -0.90
C VAL A 134 -8.44 15.99 0.06
N PHE A 135 -9.08 15.22 0.93
CA PHE A 135 -10.03 15.74 1.91
C PHE A 135 -9.38 16.67 2.93
N ILE A 136 -8.16 16.36 3.39
CA ILE A 136 -7.39 17.22 4.29
C ILE A 136 -7.13 18.57 3.63
N ILE A 137 -6.70 18.58 2.36
CA ILE A 137 -6.40 19.78 1.58
C ILE A 137 -7.68 20.61 1.36
N LEU A 138 -8.77 19.98 0.91
CA LEU A 138 -10.06 20.67 0.63
C LEU A 138 -10.68 21.27 1.90
N ARG A 139 -10.42 20.68 3.06
CA ARG A 139 -10.85 21.19 4.38
C ARG A 139 -9.89 22.19 4.99
N LYS A 140 -8.79 22.51 4.32
CA LYS A 140 -7.71 23.40 4.81
C LYS A 140 -7.11 22.97 6.15
N LYS A 141 -7.14 21.69 6.49
CA LYS A 141 -6.53 21.15 7.70
C LYS A 141 -5.07 20.77 7.47
N GLN A 142 -4.27 21.71 7.03
CA GLN A 142 -2.86 21.47 6.66
C GLN A 142 -1.99 20.98 7.82
N GLU A 143 -2.39 21.21 9.07
CA GLU A 143 -1.72 20.65 10.24
C GLU A 143 -1.71 19.11 10.26
N GLN A 144 -2.67 18.47 9.58
CA GLN A 144 -2.76 17.04 9.43
C GLN A 144 -1.92 16.51 8.26
N LEU A 145 -1.56 17.39 7.31
CA LEU A 145 -0.72 17.05 6.16
C LEU A 145 0.77 17.08 6.57
N THR A 146 1.15 16.11 7.37
CA THR A 146 2.53 15.97 7.85
C THR A 146 3.39 15.18 6.86
N PHE A 147 4.72 15.32 6.95
CA PHE A 147 5.65 14.47 6.21
C PHE A 147 5.36 12.98 6.44
N LEU A 148 5.07 12.60 7.68
CA LEU A 148 4.73 11.22 8.04
C LEU A 148 3.50 10.72 7.25
N HIS A 149 2.45 11.55 7.12
CA HIS A 149 1.24 11.22 6.37
C HIS A 149 1.56 10.93 4.89
N VAL A 150 2.30 11.85 4.24
CA VAL A 150 2.67 11.73 2.82
C VAL A 150 3.61 10.54 2.60
N TYR A 151 4.60 10.37 3.45
CA TYR A 151 5.55 9.26 3.38
C TYR A 151 4.85 7.90 3.55
N HIS A 152 3.98 7.78 4.57
CA HIS A 152 3.25 6.55 4.83
C HIS A 152 2.35 6.17 3.64
N HIS A 153 1.48 7.07 3.19
CA HIS A 153 0.58 6.77 2.07
C HIS A 153 1.33 6.45 0.78
N GLY A 154 2.38 7.21 0.47
CA GLY A 154 3.18 6.99 -0.74
C GLY A 154 3.92 5.66 -0.72
N THR A 155 4.57 5.31 0.38
CA THR A 155 5.34 4.05 0.48
C THR A 155 4.44 2.83 0.60
N MET A 156 3.29 2.93 1.29
CA MET A 156 2.31 1.84 1.37
C MET A 156 1.78 1.43 0.00
N LEU A 157 1.62 2.39 -0.91
CA LEU A 157 1.18 2.11 -2.27
C LEU A 157 2.14 1.13 -2.99
N PHE A 158 3.45 1.38 -2.90
CA PHE A 158 4.47 0.52 -3.52
C PHE A 158 4.64 -0.80 -2.78
N ASN A 159 4.60 -0.80 -1.46
CA ASN A 159 4.73 -2.03 -0.66
C ASN A 159 3.61 -3.02 -0.95
N TRP A 160 2.36 -2.55 -1.01
CA TRP A 160 1.23 -3.43 -1.31
C TRP A 160 1.19 -3.83 -2.79
N TRP A 161 1.59 -2.94 -3.71
CA TRP A 161 1.74 -3.30 -5.10
C TRP A 161 2.75 -4.44 -5.28
N SER A 162 3.94 -4.32 -4.68
CA SER A 162 4.97 -5.37 -4.75
C SER A 162 4.51 -6.65 -4.05
N GLY A 163 3.78 -6.55 -2.95
CA GLY A 163 3.16 -7.69 -2.28
C GLY A 163 2.22 -8.46 -3.20
N VAL A 164 1.34 -7.76 -3.93
CA VAL A 164 0.42 -8.42 -4.88
C VAL A 164 1.14 -8.99 -6.10
N LYS A 165 2.17 -8.28 -6.60
CA LYS A 165 2.90 -8.68 -7.81
C LYS A 165 3.77 -9.91 -7.60
N TYR A 166 4.41 -10.06 -6.43
CA TYR A 166 5.47 -11.05 -6.22
C TYR A 166 5.16 -12.13 -5.18
N VAL A 167 4.24 -11.90 -4.24
CA VAL A 167 3.98 -12.84 -3.13
C VAL A 167 3.33 -14.15 -3.56
N PRO A 168 2.36 -14.18 -4.49
CA PRO A 168 1.61 -15.40 -4.77
C PRO A 168 2.39 -16.49 -5.51
N GLY A 169 3.52 -16.18 -6.14
CA GLY A 169 4.21 -17.05 -7.11
C GLY A 169 5.41 -17.80 -6.61
N GLY A 170 5.73 -17.74 -5.33
CA GLY A 170 6.91 -18.41 -4.78
C GLY A 170 6.88 -19.92 -4.94
N GLN A 171 7.46 -20.46 -6.03
CA GLN A 171 7.79 -21.88 -6.14
C GLN A 171 8.86 -22.31 -5.12
N GLU A 172 9.59 -21.34 -4.58
CA GLU A 172 10.56 -21.56 -3.51
C GLU A 172 10.38 -20.46 -2.46
N CYS A 173 9.92 -20.82 -1.26
CA CYS A 173 10.17 -19.99 -0.11
C CYS A 173 11.69 -19.99 0.13
N PRO A 174 12.38 -18.89 -0.05
CA PRO A 174 12.18 -17.63 0.65
C PRO A 174 12.07 -16.42 -0.30
N PHE A 175 11.36 -15.38 0.14
CA PHE A 175 11.54 -14.04 -0.42
C PHE A 175 13.02 -13.70 -0.51
N PRO A 176 13.46 -13.04 -1.60
CA PRO A 176 14.82 -12.56 -1.68
C PRO A 176 15.18 -11.83 -0.37
N ASP A 177 16.28 -12.21 0.27
CA ASP A 177 16.70 -11.60 1.55
C ASP A 177 16.67 -10.08 1.51
N GLY A 178 17.00 -9.49 0.35
CA GLY A 178 16.94 -8.07 0.12
C GLY A 178 15.52 -7.45 0.29
N PHE A 179 14.46 -8.17 -0.07
CA PHE A 179 13.09 -7.68 0.10
C PHE A 179 12.69 -7.69 1.59
N ASN A 180 12.99 -8.77 2.31
CA ASN A 180 12.72 -8.87 3.74
C ASN A 180 13.48 -7.79 4.53
N ILE A 181 14.74 -7.54 4.19
CA ILE A 181 15.54 -6.46 4.79
C ILE A 181 14.90 -5.10 4.49
N ALA A 182 14.50 -4.85 3.24
CA ALA A 182 13.87 -3.59 2.86
C ALA A 182 12.55 -3.33 3.62
N VAL A 183 11.70 -4.35 3.74
CA VAL A 183 10.45 -4.28 4.52
C VAL A 183 10.75 -4.04 6.01
N PHE A 184 11.73 -4.72 6.57
CA PHE A 184 12.12 -4.53 7.97
C PHE A 184 12.63 -3.11 8.23
N LEU A 185 13.53 -2.59 7.39
CA LEU A 185 14.01 -1.22 7.49
C LEU A 185 12.89 -0.19 7.32
N TYR A 186 11.96 -0.47 6.42
CA TYR A 186 10.77 0.35 6.24
C TYR A 186 9.92 0.41 7.51
N ILE A 187 9.62 -0.74 8.14
CA ILE A 187 8.87 -0.79 9.40
C ILE A 187 9.59 0.00 10.50
N LEU A 188 10.91 -0.17 10.63
CA LEU A 188 11.70 0.61 11.60
C LEU A 188 11.62 2.11 11.33
N SER A 189 11.68 2.53 10.07
CA SER A 189 11.54 3.94 9.69
C SER A 189 10.18 4.52 10.09
N LEU A 190 9.10 3.76 9.88
CA LEU A 190 7.76 4.15 10.30
C LEU A 190 7.65 4.27 11.82
N ILE A 191 8.14 3.28 12.56
CA ILE A 191 8.13 3.31 14.03
C ILE A 191 8.87 4.58 14.53
N ALA A 192 10.05 4.86 14.00
CA ALA A 192 10.83 6.05 14.38
C ALA A 192 10.08 7.36 14.07
N LEU A 193 9.43 7.46 12.90
CA LEU A 193 8.64 8.64 12.52
C LEU A 193 7.40 8.80 13.40
N PHE A 194 6.67 7.72 13.72
CA PHE A 194 5.51 7.75 14.58
C PHE A 194 5.90 8.14 16.03
N LEU A 195 6.99 7.58 16.56
CA LEU A 195 7.50 7.95 17.89
C LEU A 195 7.90 9.42 17.93
N ARG A 196 8.58 9.93 16.90
CA ARG A 196 8.94 11.35 16.77
C ARG A 196 7.69 12.22 16.72
N TYR A 197 6.70 11.87 15.91
CA TYR A 197 5.42 12.59 15.80
C TYR A 197 4.70 12.63 17.16
N TYR A 198 4.58 11.47 17.82
CA TYR A 198 3.95 11.36 19.14
C TYR A 198 4.66 12.25 20.17
N TYR A 199 5.99 12.15 20.24
CA TYR A 199 6.78 12.97 21.18
C TYR A 199 6.56 14.48 20.96
N TRP A 200 6.60 14.95 19.71
CA TRP A 200 6.39 16.36 19.40
C TRP A 200 4.97 16.81 19.70
N THR A 201 3.97 16.03 19.36
CA THR A 201 2.55 16.40 19.50
C THR A 201 2.10 16.37 20.95
N TYR A 202 2.45 15.32 21.70
CA TYR A 202 1.91 15.10 23.03
C TYR A 202 2.82 15.53 24.16
N THR A 203 4.14 15.51 23.99
CA THR A 203 5.08 15.83 25.07
C THR A 203 5.54 17.30 25.02
N ARG A 204 5.90 17.79 23.84
CA ARG A 204 6.39 19.16 23.68
C ARG A 204 5.26 20.21 23.57
N GLY A 205 4.12 19.80 22.97
CA GLY A 205 2.93 20.64 22.84
C GLY A 205 2.27 20.98 24.18
N LYS A 206 2.37 20.09 25.17
CA LYS A 206 1.89 20.38 26.56
C LYS A 206 2.74 21.43 27.29
N LYS A 207 4.06 21.48 27.05
CA LYS A 207 4.93 22.49 27.69
C LYS A 207 4.65 23.91 27.21
N LYS A 208 4.18 24.11 25.96
CA LYS A 208 3.83 25.44 25.43
C LYS A 208 2.47 26.00 25.93
N LYS A 209 1.61 25.17 26.52
CA LYS A 209 0.33 25.62 27.10
C LYS A 209 0.40 25.93 28.59
N LEU A 210 1.54 25.69 29.22
CA LEU A 210 1.78 25.90 30.67
C LEU A 210 2.72 27.09 30.96
N THR A 211 3.18 27.80 29.93
CA THR A 211 3.90 29.06 29.96
C THR A 211 3.09 30.12 29.22
#